data_789144f035c0dc73c03da434a9df06b7
#
_entry.id   789144f035c0dc73c03da434a9df06b7
#
_cell.length_a   1.000
_cell.length_b   1.000
_cell.length_c   1.000
_cell.angle_alpha   90.00
_cell.angle_beta   90.00
_cell.angle_gamma   90.00
#
_symmetry.space_group_name_H-M   'P 1'
#
loop_
_entity.id
_entity.type
_entity.pdbx_description
1 polymer ?
#
loop_
_entity_poly.entity_id
_entity_poly.type
_entity_poly.pdbx_seq_one_letter_code
_entity_poly.pdbx_strand_id
1 'polypeptide(L)'
;MSAEYTPCKVCLVEGYLGAGKTTLLNKVLAQPNGHRIAVIVNDIGEINIDARLIEKSGGGVTMQDGDLIPLTNGCICCTLSEDLAQQLSDLACSNKYDYIVIEASGICEPMPIAQTITMMSEATKRQGMPEIVHVDNIVAVVDAARLKDEFSCGEVLREVPEDEEDLASLLIQQIEFCDTIMLNKCDLVTEEDLQQIEAVLRALQTRAKIIRCEYGDVPMDEVLDTDRFNYEEVAMSAGWIQAIENEDEDHDEHHDEHHEHHDHDHDEHEHHHDHDDHDHEEHGHGHHHHHHHHGEGELYEYNIQTFVFEDRKPFDMDKLQRIFMDWPVNVIRTKGYVWFSENPNDAFILEQAGRQVTIQPDGIWLAAATERDRQEAFAEYPDLAKDWDDVYGDRVNRLVIIGQKLDEAEMKKALADAIVSDYQL
;
A
#
# COMPACT_ATOMS: atom_id res chain seq x y z
N MET A 1 -25.46 22.17 28.18
CA MET A 1 -25.28 21.18 27.11
C MET A 1 -24.15 21.72 26.26
N SER A 2 -22.94 21.21 26.40
CA SER A 2 -21.83 21.50 25.48
C SER A 2 -22.27 20.98 24.11
N ALA A 3 -22.31 21.84 23.09
CA ALA A 3 -22.43 21.36 21.73
C ALA A 3 -21.29 20.35 21.52
N GLU A 4 -21.61 19.12 21.18
CA GLU A 4 -20.62 18.14 20.75
C GLU A 4 -19.93 18.76 19.53
N TYR A 5 -18.64 19.02 19.66
CA TYR A 5 -17.84 19.49 18.56
C TYR A 5 -17.64 18.32 17.60
N THR A 6 -18.11 18.46 16.37
CA THR A 6 -17.92 17.46 15.33
C THR A 6 -16.65 17.85 14.55
N PRO A 7 -15.66 16.97 14.44
CA PRO A 7 -14.45 17.26 13.66
C PRO A 7 -14.79 17.49 12.20
N CYS A 8 -14.04 18.38 11.55
CA CYS A 8 -14.14 18.57 10.11
C CYS A 8 -13.53 17.36 9.40
N LYS A 9 -14.30 16.71 8.55
CA LYS A 9 -13.83 15.54 7.80
C LYS A 9 -12.94 15.97 6.64
N VAL A 10 -11.93 15.14 6.32
CA VAL A 10 -10.95 15.40 5.25
C VAL A 10 -10.92 14.22 4.30
N CYS A 11 -11.17 14.47 3.00
CA CYS A 11 -10.94 13.52 1.93
C CYS A 11 -9.69 13.93 1.14
N LEU A 12 -8.73 13.03 0.99
CA LEU A 12 -7.59 13.21 0.10
C LEU A 12 -7.96 12.64 -1.27
N VAL A 13 -7.78 13.42 -2.33
CA VAL A 13 -7.94 12.99 -3.72
C VAL A 13 -6.58 13.04 -4.39
N GLU A 14 -6.11 11.90 -4.77
CA GLU A 14 -4.83 11.72 -5.47
C GLU A 14 -5.01 11.04 -6.80
N GLY A 15 -3.95 10.86 -7.53
CA GLY A 15 -3.95 10.22 -8.85
C GLY A 15 -3.11 11.01 -9.83
N TYR A 16 -2.62 10.31 -10.82
CA TYR A 16 -1.73 10.86 -11.83
C TYR A 16 -2.37 11.96 -12.68
N LEU A 17 -1.53 12.73 -13.39
CA LEU A 17 -1.95 13.78 -14.30
C LEU A 17 -2.91 13.24 -15.38
N GLY A 18 -4.07 13.88 -15.53
CA GLY A 18 -5.07 13.48 -16.49
C GLY A 18 -5.96 12.30 -16.09
N ALA A 19 -5.77 11.68 -14.91
CA ALA A 19 -6.61 10.57 -14.43
C ALA A 19 -8.07 10.95 -14.20
N GLY A 20 -8.36 12.24 -13.94
CA GLY A 20 -9.72 12.75 -13.77
C GLY A 20 -10.02 13.35 -12.40
N LYS A 21 -8.99 13.69 -11.60
CA LYS A 21 -9.14 14.34 -10.28
C LYS A 21 -10.02 15.60 -10.36
N THR A 22 -9.67 16.54 -11.23
CA THR A 22 -10.45 17.79 -11.41
C THR A 22 -11.90 17.51 -11.83
N THR A 23 -12.15 16.44 -12.58
CA THR A 23 -13.51 16.02 -12.95
C THR A 23 -14.30 15.55 -11.73
N LEU A 24 -13.66 14.74 -10.87
CA LEU A 24 -14.25 14.30 -9.60
C LEU A 24 -14.54 15.51 -8.70
N LEU A 25 -13.58 16.42 -8.53
CA LEU A 25 -13.74 17.61 -7.69
C LEU A 25 -14.90 18.51 -8.16
N ASN A 26 -15.07 18.69 -9.47
CA ASN A 26 -16.22 19.40 -10.02
C ASN A 26 -17.54 18.72 -9.66
N LYS A 27 -17.60 17.39 -9.63
CA LYS A 27 -18.78 16.64 -9.20
C LYS A 27 -19.04 16.76 -7.72
N VAL A 28 -18.00 16.68 -6.89
CA VAL A 28 -18.09 16.89 -5.43
C VAL A 28 -18.67 18.27 -5.13
N LEU A 29 -18.16 19.32 -5.81
CA LEU A 29 -18.66 20.68 -5.63
C LEU A 29 -20.11 20.85 -6.15
N ALA A 30 -20.48 20.12 -7.21
CA ALA A 30 -21.84 20.16 -7.76
C ALA A 30 -22.86 19.36 -6.91
N GLN A 31 -22.37 18.36 -6.16
CA GLN A 31 -23.18 17.45 -5.34
C GLN A 31 -22.56 17.27 -3.96
N PRO A 32 -22.57 18.32 -3.11
CA PRO A 32 -21.83 18.31 -1.83
C PRO A 32 -22.47 17.41 -0.76
N ASN A 33 -23.49 16.66 -1.10
CA ASN A 33 -24.16 15.68 -0.22
C ASN A 33 -24.64 16.28 1.12
N GLY A 34 -24.95 17.57 1.14
CA GLY A 34 -25.39 18.29 2.33
C GLY A 34 -24.28 18.96 3.13
N HIS A 35 -23.02 18.80 2.72
CA HIS A 35 -21.86 19.40 3.36
C HIS A 35 -21.55 20.81 2.84
N ARG A 36 -20.94 21.60 3.69
CA ARG A 36 -20.27 22.84 3.32
C ARG A 36 -18.80 22.52 3.09
N ILE A 37 -18.43 22.38 1.82
CA ILE A 37 -17.14 21.83 1.41
C ILE A 37 -16.14 22.97 1.14
N ALA A 38 -14.93 22.88 1.70
CA ALA A 38 -13.75 23.59 1.24
C ALA A 38 -12.91 22.66 0.37
N VAL A 39 -12.46 23.12 -0.79
CA VAL A 39 -11.51 22.37 -1.63
C VAL A 39 -10.17 23.07 -1.61
N ILE A 40 -9.14 22.36 -1.16
CA ILE A 40 -7.75 22.78 -1.22
C ILE A 40 -7.13 22.16 -2.46
N VAL A 41 -6.60 22.98 -3.36
CA VAL A 41 -5.97 22.56 -4.61
C VAL A 41 -4.49 22.86 -4.54
N ASN A 42 -3.66 21.86 -4.83
CA ASN A 42 -2.21 22.02 -4.90
C ASN A 42 -1.77 22.13 -6.37
N ASP A 43 -1.08 23.22 -6.69
CA ASP A 43 -0.47 23.41 -8.00
C ASP A 43 1.03 23.69 -7.87
N ILE A 44 1.83 22.95 -8.62
CA ILE A 44 3.27 23.18 -8.76
C ILE A 44 3.45 24.24 -9.86
N GLY A 45 3.22 25.50 -9.54
CA GLY A 45 3.47 26.57 -10.52
C GLY A 45 2.85 27.91 -10.16
N GLU A 46 3.32 28.97 -10.81
CA GLU A 46 2.86 30.35 -10.64
C GLU A 46 1.40 30.58 -11.08
N ILE A 47 0.75 29.58 -11.69
CA ILE A 47 -0.62 29.66 -12.19
C ILE A 47 -1.37 28.39 -11.80
N ASN A 48 -2.27 28.51 -10.83
CA ASN A 48 -3.18 27.45 -10.45
C ASN A 48 -4.14 27.11 -11.61
N ILE A 49 -3.71 26.16 -12.48
CA ILE A 49 -4.46 25.77 -13.68
C ILE A 49 -5.71 25.01 -13.28
N ASP A 50 -5.61 24.13 -12.28
CA ASP A 50 -6.70 23.28 -11.83
C ASP A 50 -7.80 24.10 -11.15
N ALA A 51 -7.44 25.05 -10.29
CA ALA A 51 -8.40 25.99 -9.72
C ALA A 51 -9.17 26.78 -10.80
N ARG A 52 -8.48 27.24 -11.84
CA ARG A 52 -9.15 27.94 -12.96
C ARG A 52 -10.01 27.02 -13.84
N LEU A 53 -9.66 25.74 -13.94
CA LEU A 53 -10.49 24.75 -14.66
C LEU A 53 -11.77 24.46 -13.87
N ILE A 54 -11.68 24.33 -12.55
CA ILE A 54 -12.82 24.15 -11.66
C ILE A 54 -13.75 25.38 -11.75
N GLU A 55 -13.21 26.61 -11.65
CA GLU A 55 -13.97 27.84 -11.81
C GLU A 55 -14.65 27.97 -13.18
N LYS A 56 -13.98 27.53 -14.26
CA LYS A 56 -14.52 27.63 -15.63
C LYS A 56 -15.51 26.55 -16.00
N SER A 57 -15.38 25.36 -15.41
CA SER A 57 -16.30 24.25 -15.69
C SER A 57 -17.66 24.42 -15.02
N GLY A 58 -17.75 25.37 -14.09
CA GLY A 58 -18.97 25.70 -13.37
C GLY A 58 -20.04 26.28 -14.25
N GLY A 59 -20.77 25.41 -14.90
CA GLY A 59 -22.07 25.78 -15.52
C GLY A 59 -23.04 26.29 -14.46
N GLY A 60 -22.95 27.59 -14.11
CA GLY A 60 -23.99 28.28 -13.35
C GLY A 60 -24.10 27.96 -11.85
N VAL A 61 -23.16 27.29 -11.25
CA VAL A 61 -23.11 27.15 -9.79
C VAL A 61 -22.65 28.50 -9.21
N THR A 62 -23.58 29.23 -8.66
CA THR A 62 -23.26 30.36 -7.76
C THR A 62 -22.54 29.69 -6.54
N MET A 63 -21.28 30.00 -6.33
CA MET A 63 -20.48 29.57 -5.18
C MET A 63 -21.14 30.03 -3.85
N GLN A 64 -22.20 29.35 -3.43
CA GLN A 64 -22.84 29.63 -2.14
C GLN A 64 -22.49 28.56 -1.10
N ASP A 65 -22.01 27.38 -1.52
CA ASP A 65 -21.82 26.22 -0.65
C ASP A 65 -20.41 25.56 -0.72
N GLY A 66 -19.47 26.07 -1.53
CA GLY A 66 -18.09 25.57 -1.58
C GLY A 66 -17.09 26.66 -1.96
N ASP A 67 -16.05 26.87 -1.18
CA ASP A 67 -14.96 27.79 -1.48
C ASP A 67 -13.75 27.01 -1.99
N LEU A 68 -13.19 27.47 -3.12
CA LEU A 68 -11.93 26.99 -3.65
C LEU A 68 -10.79 27.76 -3.02
N ILE A 69 -9.87 27.06 -2.39
CA ILE A 69 -8.78 27.68 -1.63
C ILE A 69 -7.45 27.24 -2.24
N PRO A 70 -6.71 28.15 -2.89
CA PRO A 70 -5.38 27.80 -3.38
C PRO A 70 -4.39 27.69 -2.21
N LEU A 71 -3.51 26.69 -2.29
CA LEU A 71 -2.31 26.67 -1.46
C LEU A 71 -1.34 27.75 -1.93
N THR A 72 -0.97 28.64 -1.03
CA THR A 72 -0.25 29.89 -1.38
C THR A 72 1.26 29.74 -1.45
N ASN A 73 1.86 28.64 -0.98
CA ASN A 73 3.31 28.55 -0.81
C ASN A 73 3.92 27.18 -1.20
N GLY A 74 3.76 26.72 -2.43
CA GLY A 74 4.60 25.62 -2.94
C GLY A 74 4.03 24.20 -2.81
N CYS A 75 4.83 23.20 -3.13
CA CYS A 75 4.43 21.79 -3.22
C CYS A 75 4.12 21.17 -1.84
N ILE A 76 3.01 20.43 -1.73
CA ILE A 76 2.59 19.73 -0.49
C ILE A 76 3.66 18.73 0.01
N CYS A 77 4.54 18.25 -0.88
CA CYS A 77 5.43 17.14 -0.57
C CYS A 77 6.72 17.47 0.23
N CYS A 78 7.20 18.72 0.31
CA CYS A 78 8.55 18.95 0.86
C CYS A 78 8.69 19.97 2.02
N THR A 79 7.75 20.90 2.20
CA THR A 79 7.92 22.00 3.20
C THR A 79 6.67 22.30 4.03
N LEU A 80 5.61 21.51 3.92
CA LEU A 80 4.25 21.98 4.18
C LEU A 80 3.51 21.32 5.35
N SER A 81 4.14 20.50 6.17
CA SER A 81 3.43 19.93 7.33
C SER A 81 2.89 21.02 8.26
N GLU A 82 3.66 22.08 8.50
CA GLU A 82 3.23 23.19 9.37
C GLU A 82 2.22 24.12 8.68
N ASP A 83 2.45 24.50 7.42
CA ASP A 83 1.55 25.39 6.67
C ASP A 83 0.21 24.70 6.36
N LEU A 84 0.22 23.43 5.98
CA LEU A 84 -0.99 22.63 5.77
C LEU A 84 -1.75 22.45 7.09
N ALA A 85 -1.06 22.10 8.18
CA ALA A 85 -1.65 21.94 9.49
C ALA A 85 -2.33 23.24 9.95
N GLN A 86 -1.66 24.39 9.78
CA GLN A 86 -2.22 25.69 10.11
C GLN A 86 -3.47 26.00 9.26
N GLN A 87 -3.40 25.77 7.95
CA GLN A 87 -4.51 26.03 7.04
C GLN A 87 -5.73 25.15 7.36
N LEU A 88 -5.51 23.85 7.63
CA LEU A 88 -6.57 22.92 8.05
C LEU A 88 -7.19 23.35 9.37
N SER A 89 -6.36 23.78 10.34
CA SER A 89 -6.83 24.29 11.63
C SER A 89 -7.70 25.53 11.44
N ASP A 90 -7.26 26.50 10.62
CA ASP A 90 -8.00 27.74 10.34
C ASP A 90 -9.35 27.47 9.69
N LEU A 91 -9.38 26.53 8.72
CA LEU A 91 -10.62 26.13 8.03
C LEU A 91 -11.57 25.42 8.99
N ALA A 92 -11.12 24.42 9.70
CA ALA A 92 -11.92 23.67 10.65
C ALA A 92 -12.48 24.55 11.78
N CYS A 93 -11.65 25.46 12.34
CA CYS A 93 -12.06 26.37 13.38
C CYS A 93 -12.95 27.53 12.89
N SER A 94 -13.03 27.76 11.59
CA SER A 94 -13.87 28.84 11.02
C SER A 94 -15.37 28.60 11.20
N ASN A 95 -15.80 27.37 11.47
CA ASN A 95 -17.22 26.92 11.48
C ASN A 95 -17.98 27.18 10.17
N LYS A 96 -17.25 27.47 9.08
CA LYS A 96 -17.84 27.67 7.77
C LYS A 96 -18.02 26.36 7.03
N TYR A 97 -17.10 25.43 7.24
CA TYR A 97 -17.00 24.15 6.54
C TYR A 97 -17.12 23.00 7.54
N ASP A 98 -17.71 21.93 7.10
CA ASP A 98 -17.81 20.67 7.82
C ASP A 98 -17.09 19.53 7.08
N TYR A 99 -16.63 19.81 5.86
CA TYR A 99 -15.87 18.89 5.05
C TYR A 99 -14.76 19.62 4.25
N ILE A 100 -13.58 19.03 4.18
CA ILE A 100 -12.45 19.54 3.39
C ILE A 100 -12.07 18.46 2.38
N VAL A 101 -11.92 18.84 1.12
CA VAL A 101 -11.34 17.95 0.09
C VAL A 101 -10.00 18.53 -0.31
N ILE A 102 -8.95 17.72 -0.24
CA ILE A 102 -7.59 18.11 -0.62
C ILE A 102 -7.24 17.39 -1.93
N GLU A 103 -6.98 18.14 -2.98
CA GLU A 103 -6.36 17.60 -4.18
C GLU A 103 -4.85 17.54 -3.99
N ALA A 104 -4.31 16.35 -3.88
CA ALA A 104 -2.88 16.15 -3.91
C ALA A 104 -2.35 16.35 -5.35
N SER A 105 -1.14 16.88 -5.48
CA SER A 105 -0.45 16.94 -6.76
C SER A 105 -0.33 15.54 -7.37
N GLY A 106 -0.41 15.45 -8.69
CA GLY A 106 -0.24 14.17 -9.40
C GLY A 106 1.13 13.49 -9.18
N ILE A 107 2.06 14.18 -8.51
CA ILE A 107 3.39 13.69 -8.16
C ILE A 107 3.61 13.63 -6.63
N CYS A 108 2.55 13.63 -5.83
CA CYS A 108 2.62 13.64 -4.37
C CYS A 108 2.28 12.26 -3.80
N GLU A 109 2.99 11.87 -2.75
CA GLU A 109 2.66 10.70 -1.95
C GLU A 109 1.56 11.06 -0.93
N PRO A 110 0.52 10.23 -0.75
CA PRO A 110 -0.60 10.54 0.14
C PRO A 110 -0.25 10.42 1.62
N MET A 111 0.61 9.46 1.97
CA MET A 111 0.89 9.10 3.36
C MET A 111 1.46 10.24 4.20
N PRO A 112 2.40 11.09 3.74
CA PRO A 112 2.88 12.22 4.52
C PRO A 112 1.76 13.23 4.88
N ILE A 113 0.78 13.43 3.98
CA ILE A 113 -0.37 14.31 4.21
C ILE A 113 -1.29 13.68 5.26
N ALA A 114 -1.65 12.41 5.10
CA ALA A 114 -2.50 11.68 6.03
C ALA A 114 -1.85 11.61 7.43
N GLN A 115 -0.55 11.35 7.49
CA GLN A 115 0.23 11.36 8.75
C GLN A 115 0.16 12.71 9.45
N THR A 116 0.35 13.81 8.72
CA THR A 116 0.27 15.16 9.27
C THR A 116 -1.10 15.42 9.92
N ILE A 117 -2.18 15.06 9.24
CA ILE A 117 -3.56 15.20 9.75
C ILE A 117 -3.81 14.32 10.98
N THR A 118 -3.34 13.08 10.93
CA THR A 118 -3.46 12.14 12.05
C THR A 118 -2.70 12.64 13.28
N MET A 119 -1.47 13.13 13.12
CA MET A 119 -0.69 13.72 14.21
C MET A 119 -1.34 14.95 14.82
N MET A 120 -1.97 15.81 13.99
CA MET A 120 -2.75 16.97 14.50
C MET A 120 -3.92 16.51 15.38
N SER A 121 -4.65 15.50 14.94
CA SER A 121 -5.76 14.90 15.66
C SER A 121 -5.30 14.35 17.01
N GLU A 122 -4.24 13.55 17.01
CA GLU A 122 -3.67 13.00 18.25
C GLU A 122 -3.13 14.06 19.20
N ALA A 123 -2.44 15.09 18.68
CA ALA A 123 -1.91 16.17 19.49
C ALA A 123 -3.03 16.91 20.24
N THR A 124 -4.17 17.16 19.61
CA THR A 124 -5.34 17.78 20.26
C THR A 124 -5.95 16.86 21.31
N LYS A 125 -6.10 15.56 21.03
CA LYS A 125 -6.59 14.53 21.97
C LYS A 125 -5.68 14.43 23.21
N ARG A 126 -4.37 14.41 23.04
CA ARG A 126 -3.38 14.40 24.17
C ARG A 126 -3.46 15.63 25.06
N GLN A 127 -3.88 16.76 24.52
CA GLN A 127 -4.11 18.00 25.31
C GLN A 127 -5.50 18.08 25.93
N GLY A 128 -6.33 17.03 25.78
CA GLY A 128 -7.71 17.00 26.29
C GLY A 128 -8.65 17.93 25.51
N MET A 129 -8.26 18.35 24.31
CA MET A 129 -9.09 19.13 23.40
C MET A 129 -9.84 18.19 22.43
N PRO A 130 -10.99 18.60 21.89
CA PRO A 130 -11.69 17.83 20.87
C PRO A 130 -10.84 17.76 19.60
N GLU A 131 -10.99 16.66 18.89
CA GLU A 131 -10.44 16.48 17.54
C GLU A 131 -11.02 17.55 16.60
N ILE A 132 -10.16 18.27 15.87
CA ILE A 132 -10.59 19.35 14.99
C ILE A 132 -10.74 18.92 13.53
N VAL A 133 -9.89 17.97 13.09
CA VAL A 133 -9.90 17.38 11.75
C VAL A 133 -9.80 15.87 11.85
N HIS A 134 -10.41 15.17 10.89
CA HIS A 134 -10.38 13.71 10.80
C HIS A 134 -10.29 13.30 9.34
N VAL A 135 -9.37 12.39 8.99
CA VAL A 135 -9.31 11.84 7.63
C VAL A 135 -10.46 10.85 7.47
N ASP A 136 -11.29 11.07 6.47
CA ASP A 136 -12.45 10.24 6.13
C ASP A 136 -12.10 9.17 5.08
N ASN A 137 -11.35 9.58 4.04
CA ASN A 137 -11.08 8.74 2.89
C ASN A 137 -9.83 9.22 2.14
N ILE A 138 -9.04 8.27 1.61
CA ILE A 138 -8.00 8.53 0.61
C ILE A 138 -8.47 7.90 -0.69
N VAL A 139 -8.70 8.73 -1.70
CA VAL A 139 -9.23 8.33 -3.01
C VAL A 139 -8.15 8.43 -4.06
N ALA A 140 -7.69 7.30 -4.57
CA ALA A 140 -6.80 7.23 -5.73
C ALA A 140 -7.63 7.21 -7.02
N VAL A 141 -7.49 8.25 -7.85
CA VAL A 141 -8.12 8.31 -9.17
C VAL A 141 -7.17 7.73 -10.20
N VAL A 142 -7.55 6.60 -10.78
CA VAL A 142 -6.71 5.80 -11.67
C VAL A 142 -7.31 5.76 -13.08
N ASP A 143 -6.47 5.96 -14.09
CA ASP A 143 -6.85 5.93 -15.51
C ASP A 143 -6.72 4.49 -16.04
N ALA A 144 -7.85 3.83 -16.35
CA ALA A 144 -7.88 2.47 -16.83
C ALA A 144 -7.12 2.27 -18.15
N ALA A 145 -7.24 3.21 -19.09
CA ALA A 145 -6.56 3.11 -20.37
C ALA A 145 -5.03 3.19 -20.19
N ARG A 146 -4.58 4.07 -19.30
CA ARG A 146 -3.15 4.19 -18.99
C ARG A 146 -2.60 2.94 -18.29
N LEU A 147 -3.31 2.40 -17.30
CA LEU A 147 -2.90 1.16 -16.63
C LEU A 147 -2.82 -0.02 -17.59
N LYS A 148 -3.74 -0.11 -18.54
CA LYS A 148 -3.67 -1.11 -19.59
C LYS A 148 -2.36 -1.02 -20.36
N ASP A 149 -1.97 0.18 -20.77
CA ASP A 149 -0.74 0.39 -21.54
C ASP A 149 0.50 0.10 -20.70
N GLU A 150 0.51 0.47 -19.44
CA GLU A 150 1.66 0.29 -18.52
C GLU A 150 1.82 -1.15 -18.03
N PHE A 151 0.73 -1.87 -17.73
CA PHE A 151 0.80 -3.21 -17.12
C PHE A 151 0.46 -4.37 -18.06
N SER A 152 -0.13 -4.13 -19.24
CA SER A 152 -0.57 -5.23 -20.10
C SER A 152 0.48 -5.77 -21.06
N CYS A 153 1.57 -5.09 -21.31
CA CYS A 153 2.42 -5.45 -22.45
C CYS A 153 3.91 -5.63 -22.17
N GLY A 154 4.46 -5.39 -20.98
CA GLY A 154 5.91 -5.54 -20.77
C GLY A 154 6.82 -4.95 -21.88
N GLU A 155 6.25 -4.76 -23.07
CA GLU A 155 6.93 -4.24 -24.26
C GLU A 155 6.92 -2.70 -24.34
N VAL A 156 5.86 -2.05 -23.82
CA VAL A 156 5.70 -0.58 -23.92
C VAL A 156 6.62 0.15 -22.94
N LEU A 157 6.94 -0.44 -21.80
CA LEU A 157 7.87 0.12 -20.82
C LEU A 157 9.32 0.27 -21.36
N ARG A 158 9.62 -0.24 -22.55
CA ARG A 158 10.97 -0.12 -23.17
C ARG A 158 11.20 1.20 -23.90
N GLU A 159 10.17 1.97 -24.20
CA GLU A 159 10.25 3.18 -25.02
C GLU A 159 9.89 4.47 -24.27
N VAL A 160 9.67 4.39 -22.95
CA VAL A 160 9.33 5.57 -22.14
C VAL A 160 10.57 6.47 -22.01
N PRO A 161 10.46 7.78 -22.28
CA PRO A 161 11.55 8.73 -22.07
C PRO A 161 12.04 8.72 -20.61
N GLU A 162 13.33 8.99 -20.39
CA GLU A 162 13.97 9.00 -19.06
C GLU A 162 13.22 9.90 -18.04
N ASP A 163 12.52 10.92 -18.49
CA ASP A 163 11.75 11.86 -17.65
C ASP A 163 10.40 11.29 -17.15
N GLU A 164 9.95 10.15 -17.68
CA GLU A 164 8.69 9.48 -17.27
C GLU A 164 8.93 8.26 -16.36
N GLU A 165 10.18 7.90 -16.07
CA GLU A 165 10.52 6.72 -15.26
C GLU A 165 10.06 6.85 -13.78
N ASP A 166 10.01 8.07 -13.25
CA ASP A 166 9.49 8.35 -11.89
C ASP A 166 7.99 8.08 -11.73
N LEU A 167 7.25 7.98 -12.84
CA LEU A 167 5.80 7.94 -12.85
C LEU A 167 5.21 6.62 -12.40
N ALA A 168 5.82 5.50 -12.77
CA ALA A 168 5.34 4.17 -12.40
C ALA A 168 5.41 3.98 -10.87
N SER A 169 6.51 4.44 -10.27
CA SER A 169 6.70 4.38 -8.82
C SER A 169 5.63 5.18 -8.08
N LEU A 170 5.39 6.40 -8.53
CA LEU A 170 4.38 7.30 -7.95
C LEU A 170 2.96 6.75 -8.08
N LEU A 171 2.62 6.22 -9.26
CA LEU A 171 1.30 5.62 -9.49
C LEU A 171 1.08 4.42 -8.57
N ILE A 172 2.09 3.58 -8.42
CA ILE A 172 2.03 2.41 -7.54
C ILE A 172 1.87 2.85 -6.09
N GLN A 173 2.64 3.83 -5.60
CA GLN A 173 2.51 4.34 -4.23
C GLN A 173 1.13 4.95 -3.95
N GLN A 174 0.55 5.66 -4.93
CA GLN A 174 -0.82 6.18 -4.83
C GLN A 174 -1.85 5.04 -4.72
N ILE A 175 -1.63 3.93 -5.41
CA ILE A 175 -2.49 2.74 -5.32
C ILE A 175 -2.27 2.00 -3.99
N GLU A 176 -1.02 1.82 -3.56
CA GLU A 176 -0.66 1.06 -2.35
C GLU A 176 -1.27 1.64 -1.08
N PHE A 177 -1.47 2.97 -1.00
CA PHE A 177 -1.84 3.68 0.22
C PHE A 177 -3.13 4.48 0.08
N CYS A 178 -4.21 3.84 -0.39
CA CYS A 178 -5.54 4.44 -0.49
C CYS A 178 -6.62 3.56 0.13
N ASP A 179 -7.77 4.15 0.43
CA ASP A 179 -8.97 3.44 0.91
C ASP A 179 -9.95 3.14 -0.23
N THR A 180 -9.93 3.98 -1.27
CA THR A 180 -10.82 3.87 -2.42
C THR A 180 -10.03 4.08 -3.70
N ILE A 181 -10.12 3.13 -4.63
CA ILE A 181 -9.60 3.25 -5.99
C ILE A 181 -10.77 3.58 -6.91
N MET A 182 -10.75 4.78 -7.47
CA MET A 182 -11.69 5.19 -8.50
C MET A 182 -11.07 4.87 -9.87
N LEU A 183 -11.40 3.69 -10.41
CA LEU A 183 -10.95 3.27 -11.74
C LEU A 183 -11.76 4.00 -12.80
N ASN A 184 -11.18 5.07 -13.33
CA ASN A 184 -11.84 5.98 -14.27
C ASN A 184 -11.50 5.66 -15.71
N LYS A 185 -12.30 6.17 -16.64
CA LYS A 185 -12.18 5.98 -18.09
C LYS A 185 -12.38 4.52 -18.53
N CYS A 186 -13.23 3.80 -17.82
CA CYS A 186 -13.57 2.41 -18.16
C CYS A 186 -14.17 2.25 -19.56
N ASP A 187 -14.75 3.33 -20.11
CA ASP A 187 -15.25 3.39 -21.48
C ASP A 187 -14.18 3.26 -22.58
N LEU A 188 -12.90 3.43 -22.23
CA LEU A 188 -11.77 3.38 -23.17
C LEU A 188 -11.11 1.99 -23.29
N VAL A 189 -11.52 1.03 -22.49
CA VAL A 189 -10.92 -0.31 -22.41
C VAL A 189 -11.99 -1.39 -22.49
N THR A 190 -11.57 -2.62 -22.78
CA THR A 190 -12.50 -3.77 -22.84
C THR A 190 -12.79 -4.32 -21.44
N GLU A 191 -13.85 -5.11 -21.30
CA GLU A 191 -14.17 -5.77 -20.03
C GLU A 191 -13.04 -6.73 -19.57
N GLU A 192 -12.39 -7.42 -20.52
CA GLU A 192 -11.25 -8.30 -20.24
C GLU A 192 -10.05 -7.48 -19.69
N ASP A 193 -9.77 -6.31 -20.29
CA ASP A 193 -8.75 -5.40 -19.79
C ASP A 193 -9.09 -4.91 -18.38
N LEU A 194 -10.35 -4.56 -18.10
CA LEU A 194 -10.78 -4.10 -16.77
C LEU A 194 -10.55 -5.15 -15.70
N GLN A 195 -10.91 -6.40 -15.98
CA GLN A 195 -10.69 -7.51 -15.03
C GLN A 195 -9.20 -7.73 -14.77
N GLN A 196 -8.36 -7.65 -15.82
CA GLN A 196 -6.90 -7.75 -15.65
C GLN A 196 -6.34 -6.59 -14.82
N ILE A 197 -6.81 -5.36 -15.08
CA ILE A 197 -6.40 -4.17 -14.32
C ILE A 197 -6.81 -4.32 -12.85
N GLU A 198 -8.03 -4.74 -12.57
CA GLU A 198 -8.49 -4.97 -11.19
C GLU A 198 -7.68 -6.03 -10.46
N ALA A 199 -7.27 -7.08 -11.14
CA ALA A 199 -6.39 -8.09 -10.57
C ALA A 199 -5.01 -7.49 -10.21
N VAL A 200 -4.43 -6.64 -11.07
CA VAL A 200 -3.19 -5.91 -10.76
C VAL A 200 -3.40 -4.97 -9.56
N LEU A 201 -4.47 -4.18 -9.59
CA LEU A 201 -4.80 -3.26 -8.49
C LEU A 201 -4.95 -4.01 -7.16
N ARG A 202 -5.57 -5.18 -7.19
CA ARG A 202 -5.77 -6.01 -6.01
C ARG A 202 -4.48 -6.63 -5.48
N ALA A 203 -3.52 -6.95 -6.36
CA ALA A 203 -2.18 -7.41 -5.95
C ALA A 203 -1.35 -6.30 -5.29
N LEU A 204 -1.52 -5.05 -5.74
CA LEU A 204 -0.83 -3.89 -5.17
C LEU A 204 -1.51 -3.39 -3.88
N GLN A 205 -2.85 -3.46 -3.82
CA GLN A 205 -3.67 -2.96 -2.72
C GLN A 205 -4.78 -3.96 -2.40
N THR A 206 -4.65 -4.65 -1.27
CA THR A 206 -5.50 -5.79 -0.92
C THR A 206 -6.89 -5.41 -0.40
N ARG A 207 -7.06 -4.21 0.14
CA ARG A 207 -8.25 -3.80 0.93
C ARG A 207 -9.08 -2.70 0.30
N ALA A 208 -8.47 -1.76 -0.43
CA ALA A 208 -9.18 -0.61 -0.99
C ALA A 208 -10.40 -1.00 -1.80
N LYS A 209 -11.46 -0.23 -1.70
CA LYS A 209 -12.66 -0.41 -2.52
C LYS A 209 -12.40 0.06 -3.93
N ILE A 210 -12.51 -0.83 -4.92
CA ILE A 210 -12.40 -0.49 -6.33
C ILE A 210 -13.78 -0.11 -6.86
N ILE A 211 -13.89 1.06 -7.51
CA ILE A 211 -15.12 1.59 -8.11
C ILE A 211 -14.84 1.93 -9.56
N ARG A 212 -15.45 1.21 -10.47
CA ARG A 212 -15.39 1.51 -11.91
C ARG A 212 -16.24 2.73 -12.24
N CYS A 213 -15.70 3.64 -13.04
CA CYS A 213 -16.45 4.80 -13.47
C CYS A 213 -16.00 5.34 -14.83
N GLU A 214 -16.82 6.21 -15.37
CA GLU A 214 -16.58 6.98 -16.57
C GLU A 214 -16.76 8.46 -16.25
N TYR A 215 -15.86 9.31 -16.73
CA TYR A 215 -15.92 10.76 -16.48
C TYR A 215 -16.08 11.13 -15.00
N GLY A 216 -15.50 10.35 -14.09
CA GLY A 216 -15.59 10.56 -12.64
C GLY A 216 -17.00 10.41 -12.07
N ASP A 217 -17.89 9.64 -12.73
CA ASP A 217 -19.27 9.44 -12.31
C ASP A 217 -19.35 8.31 -11.28
N VAL A 218 -19.30 8.72 -10.02
CA VAL A 218 -19.36 7.83 -8.85
C VAL A 218 -20.44 8.33 -7.88
N PRO A 219 -21.07 7.43 -7.13
CA PRO A 219 -21.94 7.84 -6.01
C PRO A 219 -21.15 8.66 -5.00
N MET A 220 -21.65 9.83 -4.60
CA MET A 220 -20.91 10.72 -3.69
C MET A 220 -20.74 10.14 -2.28
N ASP A 221 -21.60 9.26 -1.84
CA ASP A 221 -21.50 8.49 -0.60
C ASP A 221 -20.37 7.43 -0.63
N GLU A 222 -19.78 7.18 -1.78
CA GLU A 222 -18.57 6.38 -1.91
C GLU A 222 -17.28 7.20 -1.81
N VAL A 223 -17.38 8.50 -1.85
CA VAL A 223 -16.25 9.45 -1.79
C VAL A 223 -16.27 10.22 -0.47
N LEU A 224 -17.46 10.69 -0.05
CA LEU A 224 -17.66 11.50 1.15
C LEU A 224 -18.41 10.72 2.23
N ASP A 225 -18.11 10.99 3.48
CA ASP A 225 -18.72 10.33 4.66
C ASP A 225 -18.55 8.81 4.70
N THR A 226 -17.41 8.34 4.23
CA THR A 226 -17.15 6.90 4.14
C THR A 226 -16.64 6.32 5.45
N ASP A 227 -15.96 7.11 6.26
CA ASP A 227 -15.25 6.73 7.48
C ASP A 227 -14.36 5.47 7.27
N ARG A 228 -13.74 5.38 6.05
CA ARG A 228 -12.91 4.22 5.68
C ARG A 228 -11.49 4.33 6.17
N PHE A 229 -11.00 5.55 6.36
CA PHE A 229 -9.61 5.75 6.69
C PHE A 229 -9.29 5.27 8.11
N ASN A 230 -8.32 4.40 8.20
CA ASN A 230 -7.61 4.03 9.42
C ASN A 230 -6.11 4.05 9.09
N TYR A 231 -5.35 4.89 9.80
CA TYR A 231 -3.93 5.08 9.49
C TYR A 231 -3.13 3.77 9.53
N GLU A 232 -3.32 2.96 10.59
CA GLU A 232 -2.61 1.69 10.75
C GLU A 232 -3.01 0.69 9.63
N GLU A 233 -4.30 0.60 9.34
CA GLU A 233 -4.80 -0.30 8.31
C GLU A 233 -4.35 0.09 6.90
N VAL A 234 -4.33 1.40 6.57
CA VAL A 234 -3.85 1.88 5.26
C VAL A 234 -2.34 1.70 5.15
N ALA A 235 -1.59 1.99 6.21
CA ALA A 235 -0.15 1.77 6.23
C ALA A 235 0.24 0.29 6.00
N MET A 236 -0.63 -0.64 6.43
CA MET A 236 -0.42 -2.09 6.29
C MET A 236 -1.14 -2.71 5.07
N SER A 237 -1.83 -1.92 4.26
CA SER A 237 -2.70 -2.44 3.18
C SER A 237 -2.00 -2.73 1.86
N ALA A 238 -0.77 -2.25 1.70
CA ALA A 238 0.00 -2.52 0.49
C ALA A 238 0.26 -4.03 0.32
N GLY A 239 0.09 -4.53 -0.89
CA GLY A 239 0.21 -5.96 -1.17
C GLY A 239 1.57 -6.56 -0.78
N TRP A 240 2.63 -5.79 -0.89
CA TRP A 240 3.97 -6.23 -0.48
C TRP A 240 4.13 -6.38 1.05
N ILE A 241 3.44 -5.56 1.86
CA ILE A 241 3.43 -5.69 3.33
C ILE A 241 2.66 -6.93 3.72
N GLN A 242 1.45 -7.12 3.15
CA GLN A 242 0.62 -8.28 3.41
C GLN A 242 1.30 -9.61 3.02
N ALA A 243 2.10 -9.61 1.96
CA ALA A 243 2.85 -10.79 1.56
C ALA A 243 3.92 -11.18 2.60
N ILE A 244 4.55 -10.20 3.26
CA ILE A 244 5.50 -10.45 4.35
C ILE A 244 4.78 -11.02 5.57
N GLU A 245 3.65 -10.42 5.98
CA GLU A 245 2.88 -10.87 7.15
C GLU A 245 2.37 -12.30 6.99
N ASN A 246 1.86 -12.65 5.81
CA ASN A 246 1.34 -13.99 5.54
C ASN A 246 2.45 -15.06 5.60
N GLU A 247 3.69 -14.77 5.14
CA GLU A 247 4.80 -15.74 5.28
C GLU A 247 5.22 -15.93 6.74
N ASP A 248 5.19 -14.88 7.56
CA ASP A 248 5.52 -14.97 8.98
C ASP A 248 4.48 -15.83 9.73
N GLU A 249 3.19 -15.74 9.40
CA GLU A 249 2.12 -16.58 9.97
C GLU A 249 2.28 -18.06 9.58
N ASP A 250 2.60 -18.38 8.32
CA ASP A 250 2.82 -19.75 7.84
C ASP A 250 4.05 -20.41 8.49
N HIS A 251 5.08 -19.63 8.86
CA HIS A 251 6.25 -20.13 9.56
C HIS A 251 5.96 -20.48 11.04
N ASP A 252 5.10 -19.73 11.70
CA ASP A 252 4.71 -19.98 13.10
C ASP A 252 3.83 -21.23 13.22
N GLU A 253 2.94 -21.53 12.28
CA GLU A 253 2.11 -22.75 12.30
C GLU A 253 2.93 -24.04 12.12
N HIS A 254 4.04 -24.00 11.40
CA HIS A 254 4.91 -25.17 11.18
C HIS A 254 5.85 -25.48 12.35
N HIS A 255 6.08 -24.58 13.28
CA HIS A 255 6.91 -24.82 14.47
C HIS A 255 6.15 -25.50 15.61
N ASP A 256 4.84 -25.43 15.68
CA ASP A 256 4.05 -26.02 16.77
C ASP A 256 3.71 -27.51 16.57
N GLU A 257 3.94 -28.12 15.38
CA GLU A 257 3.64 -29.52 15.13
C GLU A 257 4.75 -30.52 15.48
N HIS A 258 5.87 -30.10 16.06
CA HIS A 258 7.02 -30.99 16.31
C HIS A 258 7.36 -31.30 17.79
N HIS A 259 6.44 -31.19 18.72
CA HIS A 259 6.65 -31.68 20.08
C HIS A 259 5.45 -32.46 20.61
N GLU A 260 5.38 -33.76 20.28
CA GLU A 260 4.91 -34.81 21.18
C GLU A 260 5.27 -36.19 20.64
N HIS A 261 6.49 -36.62 20.91
CA HIS A 261 6.83 -38.04 21.00
C HIS A 261 6.91 -38.44 22.48
N HIS A 262 5.84 -38.95 22.99
CA HIS A 262 5.88 -39.76 24.21
C HIS A 262 6.21 -41.21 23.87
N ASP A 263 7.39 -41.65 24.36
CA ASP A 263 7.72 -43.03 24.51
C ASP A 263 6.71 -43.71 25.46
N HIS A 264 6.09 -44.75 25.03
CA HIS A 264 5.51 -45.78 25.88
C HIS A 264 5.91 -47.16 25.44
N ASP A 265 6.60 -47.79 26.40
CA ASP A 265 7.08 -49.16 26.41
C ASP A 265 5.98 -50.19 26.21
N HIS A 266 6.45 -51.33 25.66
CA HIS A 266 5.84 -52.60 25.44
C HIS A 266 4.92 -53.13 26.56
N ASP A 267 3.82 -53.73 26.16
CA ASP A 267 3.48 -55.09 26.68
C ASP A 267 2.66 -55.88 25.67
N GLU A 268 3.12 -57.12 25.45
CA GLU A 268 2.58 -58.17 24.60
C GLU A 268 1.23 -58.67 25.14
N HIS A 269 0.23 -58.79 24.28
CA HIS A 269 -0.80 -59.86 24.38
C HIS A 269 -1.34 -60.28 23.02
N GLU A 270 -1.05 -61.55 22.68
CA GLU A 270 -1.71 -62.31 21.64
C GLU A 270 -3.17 -62.58 21.99
N HIS A 271 -4.07 -62.36 21.04
CA HIS A 271 -5.28 -63.20 20.88
C HIS A 271 -5.76 -63.20 19.42
N HIS A 272 -5.78 -64.41 18.88
CA HIS A 272 -6.51 -64.79 17.68
C HIS A 272 -8.02 -64.58 17.82
N HIS A 273 -8.70 -64.16 16.76
CA HIS A 273 -9.93 -64.74 16.28
C HIS A 273 -10.28 -64.27 14.85
N ASP A 274 -10.70 -65.30 14.06
CA ASP A 274 -11.12 -65.28 12.67
C ASP A 274 -12.49 -64.62 12.43
N HIS A 275 -12.71 -64.36 11.11
CA HIS A 275 -13.98 -64.20 10.36
C HIS A 275 -14.68 -62.84 10.44
N ASP A 276 -15.08 -62.19 9.42
CA ASP A 276 -15.79 -62.45 8.17
C ASP A 276 -15.92 -61.15 7.35
N ASP A 277 -16.01 -61.34 6.05
CA ASP A 277 -16.31 -60.36 5.03
C ASP A 277 -17.52 -59.47 5.32
N HIS A 278 -17.38 -58.14 5.15
CA HIS A 278 -18.44 -57.29 4.62
C HIS A 278 -17.87 -56.01 4.00
N ASP A 279 -18.09 -55.88 2.68
CA ASP A 279 -17.98 -54.68 1.90
C ASP A 279 -18.84 -53.58 2.49
N HIS A 280 -18.21 -52.44 2.82
CA HIS A 280 -18.88 -51.14 2.85
C HIS A 280 -17.93 -50.06 2.38
N GLU A 281 -18.27 -49.50 1.22
CA GLU A 281 -17.74 -48.24 0.75
C GLU A 281 -18.06 -47.12 1.79
N GLU A 282 -17.07 -46.59 2.43
CA GLU A 282 -17.20 -45.34 3.19
C GLU A 282 -16.37 -44.23 2.53
N HIS A 283 -17.14 -43.24 2.04
CA HIS A 283 -16.62 -41.99 1.59
C HIS A 283 -16.02 -41.23 2.77
N GLY A 284 -14.70 -41.14 2.82
CA GLY A 284 -13.97 -40.25 3.72
C GLY A 284 -14.16 -38.82 3.28
N HIS A 285 -15.03 -38.07 3.96
CA HIS A 285 -15.07 -36.60 3.85
C HIS A 285 -13.95 -36.00 4.68
N GLY A 286 -12.83 -35.72 4.03
CA GLY A 286 -11.83 -34.82 4.57
C GLY A 286 -12.43 -33.41 4.57
N HIS A 287 -12.70 -32.86 5.74
CA HIS A 287 -13.02 -31.45 5.88
C HIS A 287 -11.73 -30.65 5.76
N HIS A 288 -11.40 -30.25 4.53
CA HIS A 288 -10.49 -29.14 4.31
C HIS A 288 -11.27 -27.85 4.60
N HIS A 289 -10.93 -27.19 5.67
CA HIS A 289 -11.34 -25.81 5.91
C HIS A 289 -10.60 -24.92 4.89
N HIS A 290 -11.19 -24.71 3.74
CA HIS A 290 -10.77 -23.66 2.84
C HIS A 290 -11.28 -22.34 3.41
N HIS A 291 -10.39 -21.56 3.99
CA HIS A 291 -10.60 -20.13 4.15
C HIS A 291 -10.65 -19.52 2.74
N HIS A 292 -11.85 -19.28 2.24
CA HIS A 292 -12.03 -18.54 0.99
C HIS A 292 -11.67 -17.07 1.22
N HIS A 293 -10.43 -16.71 0.94
CA HIS A 293 -10.08 -15.33 0.66
C HIS A 293 -10.74 -14.94 -0.67
N HIS A 294 -11.70 -14.04 -0.62
CA HIS A 294 -12.37 -13.47 -1.80
C HIS A 294 -11.39 -12.53 -2.54
N GLY A 295 -10.53 -13.05 -3.39
CA GLY A 295 -9.54 -12.30 -4.16
C GLY A 295 -8.50 -13.18 -4.83
N GLU A 296 -8.13 -14.30 -4.22
CA GLU A 296 -7.09 -15.19 -4.75
C GLU A 296 -7.46 -15.82 -6.11
N GLY A 297 -8.75 -16.07 -6.35
CA GLY A 297 -9.21 -16.68 -7.61
C GLY A 297 -8.97 -15.80 -8.84
N GLU A 298 -9.11 -14.50 -8.72
CA GLU A 298 -8.92 -13.55 -9.82
C GLU A 298 -7.44 -13.35 -10.15
N LEU A 299 -6.56 -13.31 -9.14
CA LEU A 299 -5.10 -13.21 -9.33
C LEU A 299 -4.55 -14.39 -10.15
N TYR A 300 -4.98 -15.61 -9.84
CA TYR A 300 -4.57 -16.82 -10.57
C TYR A 300 -5.07 -16.84 -12.01
N GLU A 301 -6.27 -16.34 -12.30
CA GLU A 301 -6.84 -16.31 -13.64
C GLU A 301 -6.01 -15.44 -14.60
N TYR A 302 -5.46 -14.31 -14.10
CA TYR A 302 -4.62 -13.40 -14.89
C TYR A 302 -3.12 -13.63 -14.73
N ASN A 303 -2.73 -14.75 -14.09
CA ASN A 303 -1.33 -15.09 -13.83
C ASN A 303 -0.53 -14.00 -13.11
N ILE A 304 -1.20 -13.26 -12.21
CA ILE A 304 -0.51 -12.36 -11.30
C ILE A 304 -0.03 -13.18 -10.12
N GLN A 305 1.24 -13.04 -9.81
CA GLN A 305 1.93 -13.83 -8.79
C GLN A 305 2.64 -12.88 -7.83
N THR A 306 2.62 -13.25 -6.57
CA THR A 306 3.40 -12.60 -5.51
C THR A 306 4.20 -13.67 -4.80
N PHE A 307 5.48 -13.40 -4.59
CA PHE A 307 6.32 -14.28 -3.78
C PHE A 307 7.34 -13.43 -3.00
N VAL A 308 7.86 -14.00 -1.92
CA VAL A 308 8.89 -13.39 -1.09
C VAL A 308 10.22 -14.13 -1.30
N PHE A 309 11.30 -13.34 -1.37
CA PHE A 309 12.66 -13.83 -1.24
C PHE A 309 13.19 -13.41 0.11
N GLU A 310 13.65 -14.37 0.90
CA GLU A 310 14.27 -14.10 2.19
C GLU A 310 15.64 -14.77 2.31
N ASP A 311 16.62 -14.04 2.86
CA ASP A 311 17.92 -14.56 3.26
C ASP A 311 18.53 -13.70 4.37
N ARG A 312 19.11 -14.35 5.38
CA ARG A 312 19.75 -13.67 6.52
C ARG A 312 21.18 -13.19 6.23
N LYS A 313 21.80 -13.64 5.16
CA LYS A 313 23.15 -13.20 4.77
C LYS A 313 23.09 -12.00 3.84
N PRO A 314 24.11 -11.09 3.89
CA PRO A 314 24.05 -9.86 3.12
C PRO A 314 24.19 -10.08 1.62
N PHE A 315 23.63 -9.18 0.85
CA PHE A 315 23.93 -9.04 -0.56
C PHE A 315 25.30 -8.41 -0.81
N ASP A 316 25.89 -8.78 -1.93
CA ASP A 316 26.93 -8.00 -2.63
C ASP A 316 26.22 -6.92 -3.45
N MET A 317 26.52 -5.66 -3.17
CA MET A 317 25.82 -4.52 -3.79
C MET A 317 25.98 -4.51 -5.31
N ASP A 318 27.20 -4.75 -5.81
CA ASP A 318 27.49 -4.73 -7.25
C ASP A 318 26.79 -5.87 -8.00
N LYS A 319 26.64 -7.03 -7.34
CA LYS A 319 25.92 -8.15 -7.95
C LYS A 319 24.42 -7.88 -7.99
N LEU A 320 23.85 -7.37 -6.91
CA LEU A 320 22.43 -7.06 -6.85
C LEU A 320 22.06 -6.01 -7.90
N GLN A 321 22.85 -4.93 -8.03
CA GLN A 321 22.62 -3.92 -9.06
C GLN A 321 22.63 -4.50 -10.48
N ARG A 322 23.56 -5.42 -10.77
CA ARG A 322 23.60 -6.10 -12.08
C ARG A 322 22.35 -6.94 -12.36
N ILE A 323 21.81 -7.61 -11.36
CA ILE A 323 20.56 -8.37 -11.48
C ILE A 323 19.42 -7.44 -11.87
N PHE A 324 19.30 -6.30 -11.19
CA PHE A 324 18.23 -5.35 -11.47
C PHE A 324 18.37 -4.60 -12.80
N MET A 325 19.57 -4.53 -13.40
CA MET A 325 19.72 -4.02 -14.77
C MET A 325 19.04 -4.91 -15.81
N ASP A 326 18.95 -6.22 -15.56
CA ASP A 326 18.32 -7.22 -16.44
C ASP A 326 17.02 -7.78 -15.80
N TRP A 327 16.43 -7.04 -14.84
CA TRP A 327 15.22 -7.49 -14.13
C TRP A 327 14.07 -7.73 -15.11
N PRO A 328 13.27 -8.80 -14.93
CA PRO A 328 12.21 -9.15 -15.88
C PRO A 328 11.18 -8.03 -16.03
N VAL A 329 10.82 -7.70 -17.26
CA VAL A 329 9.87 -6.60 -17.58
C VAL A 329 8.43 -6.87 -17.13
N ASN A 330 8.10 -8.12 -16.85
CA ASN A 330 6.81 -8.54 -16.34
C ASN A 330 6.71 -8.47 -14.81
N VAL A 331 7.76 -7.99 -14.13
CA VAL A 331 7.68 -7.60 -12.73
C VAL A 331 7.06 -6.21 -12.63
N ILE A 332 5.97 -6.12 -11.91
CA ILE A 332 5.24 -4.87 -11.66
C ILE A 332 5.88 -4.11 -10.50
N ARG A 333 6.17 -4.82 -9.40
CA ARG A 333 6.71 -4.24 -8.17
C ARG A 333 7.71 -5.20 -7.53
N THR A 334 8.85 -4.66 -7.08
CA THR A 334 9.69 -5.32 -6.08
C THR A 334 9.94 -4.32 -4.95
N LYS A 335 9.67 -4.72 -3.71
CA LYS A 335 9.93 -3.86 -2.55
C LYS A 335 10.32 -4.67 -1.34
N GLY A 336 11.19 -4.10 -0.50
CA GLY A 336 11.53 -4.68 0.79
C GLY A 336 12.88 -4.26 1.31
N TYR A 337 13.26 -4.85 2.43
CA TYR A 337 14.50 -4.56 3.11
C TYR A 337 15.65 -5.35 2.51
N VAL A 338 16.78 -4.68 2.38
CA VAL A 338 18.05 -5.29 1.97
C VAL A 338 19.18 -4.77 2.85
N TRP A 339 20.18 -5.61 3.06
CA TRP A 339 21.41 -5.22 3.70
C TRP A 339 22.63 -5.73 2.91
N PHE A 340 23.72 -5.02 3.01
CA PHE A 340 24.90 -5.23 2.18
C PHE A 340 26.13 -5.57 3.02
N SER A 341 26.98 -6.43 2.47
CA SER A 341 28.27 -6.79 3.09
C SER A 341 29.18 -5.58 3.28
N GLU A 342 29.07 -4.59 2.42
CA GLU A 342 29.85 -3.35 2.46
C GLU A 342 29.37 -2.38 3.56
N ASN A 343 28.07 -2.46 3.92
CA ASN A 343 27.42 -1.58 4.89
C ASN A 343 26.63 -2.39 5.93
N PRO A 344 27.30 -3.20 6.78
CA PRO A 344 26.61 -4.20 7.59
C PRO A 344 25.74 -3.63 8.72
N ASN A 345 25.86 -2.35 9.01
CA ASN A 345 25.10 -1.69 10.08
C ASN A 345 23.89 -0.93 9.58
N ASP A 346 23.84 -0.64 8.31
CA ASP A 346 22.79 0.18 7.71
C ASP A 346 21.70 -0.69 7.08
N ALA A 347 20.46 -0.35 7.34
CA ALA A 347 19.30 -0.91 6.67
C ALA A 347 19.00 -0.10 5.39
N PHE A 348 18.60 -0.79 4.35
CA PHE A 348 18.19 -0.14 3.10
C PHE A 348 16.82 -0.67 2.67
N ILE A 349 16.05 0.18 2.02
CA ILE A 349 14.86 -0.22 1.27
C ILE A 349 15.20 -0.24 -0.21
N LEU A 350 14.93 -1.37 -0.85
CA LEU A 350 14.93 -1.51 -2.29
C LEU A 350 13.50 -1.37 -2.80
N GLU A 351 13.33 -0.50 -3.78
CA GLU A 351 12.06 -0.33 -4.49
C GLU A 351 12.30 -0.43 -5.99
N GLN A 352 11.50 -1.26 -6.66
CA GLN A 352 11.43 -1.32 -8.11
C GLN A 352 9.99 -1.16 -8.54
N ALA A 353 9.75 -0.29 -9.51
CA ALA A 353 8.48 -0.08 -10.16
C ALA A 353 8.72 0.20 -11.65
N GLY A 354 8.16 -0.61 -12.51
CA GLY A 354 8.53 -0.57 -13.94
C GLY A 354 10.02 -0.82 -14.12
N ARG A 355 10.74 0.12 -14.73
CA ARG A 355 12.21 0.04 -14.92
C ARG A 355 13.01 0.72 -13.83
N GLN A 356 12.38 1.53 -13.05
CA GLN A 356 13.05 2.27 -12.00
C GLN A 356 13.37 1.37 -10.82
N VAL A 357 14.62 1.43 -10.38
CA VAL A 357 15.09 0.75 -9.17
C VAL A 357 15.78 1.77 -8.30
N THR A 358 15.33 1.90 -7.07
CA THR A 358 15.94 2.76 -6.06
C THR A 358 16.36 1.93 -4.86
N ILE A 359 17.51 2.27 -4.28
CA ILE A 359 18.00 1.71 -3.03
C ILE A 359 18.32 2.90 -2.14
N GLN A 360 17.58 3.03 -1.05
CA GLN A 360 17.69 4.16 -0.15
C GLN A 360 18.00 3.70 1.27
N PRO A 361 18.85 4.43 2.03
CA PRO A 361 19.06 4.15 3.45
C PRO A 361 17.75 4.32 4.23
N ASP A 362 17.43 3.36 5.09
CA ASP A 362 16.25 3.38 5.99
C ASP A 362 16.63 3.35 7.47
N GLY A 363 17.84 3.75 7.79
CA GLY A 363 18.36 3.79 9.15
C GLY A 363 19.41 2.74 9.44
N ILE A 364 19.47 2.29 10.69
CA ILE A 364 20.41 1.26 11.14
C ILE A 364 19.67 0.05 11.68
N TRP A 365 20.21 -1.13 11.45
CA TRP A 365 19.70 -2.35 12.05
C TRP A 365 19.74 -2.26 13.57
N LEU A 366 18.73 -2.78 14.24
CA LEU A 366 18.67 -2.81 15.71
C LEU A 366 19.85 -3.61 16.31
N ALA A 367 20.33 -4.62 15.57
CA ALA A 367 21.53 -5.36 15.92
C ALA A 367 22.82 -4.50 15.94
N ALA A 368 22.83 -3.37 15.21
CA ALA A 368 23.91 -2.39 15.22
C ALA A 368 23.73 -1.28 16.27
N ALA A 369 22.54 -1.17 16.87
CA ALA A 369 22.22 -0.20 17.89
C ALA A 369 22.89 -0.51 19.24
N THR A 370 22.88 0.48 20.15
CA THR A 370 23.40 0.24 21.50
C THR A 370 22.51 -0.75 22.27
N GLU A 371 23.08 -1.48 23.22
CA GLU A 371 22.33 -2.42 24.08
C GLU A 371 21.12 -1.74 24.75
N ARG A 372 21.29 -0.50 25.15
CA ARG A 372 20.20 0.29 25.76
C ARG A 372 19.07 0.54 24.77
N ASP A 373 19.38 1.01 23.57
CA ASP A 373 18.39 1.34 22.55
C ASP A 373 17.64 0.07 22.11
N ARG A 374 18.36 -1.06 22.02
CA ARG A 374 17.78 -2.37 21.71
C ARG A 374 16.80 -2.84 22.79
N GLN A 375 17.16 -2.67 24.08
CA GLN A 375 16.26 -3.03 25.18
C GLN A 375 15.02 -2.12 25.22
N GLU A 376 15.18 -0.84 24.92
CA GLU A 376 14.07 0.10 24.82
C GLU A 376 13.15 -0.29 23.66
N ALA A 377 13.68 -0.64 22.49
CA ALA A 377 12.90 -1.10 21.33
C ALA A 377 12.12 -2.39 21.61
N PHE A 378 12.75 -3.41 22.23
CA PHE A 378 12.04 -4.65 22.59
C PHE A 378 10.98 -4.45 23.67
N ALA A 379 11.13 -3.45 24.54
CA ALA A 379 10.11 -3.13 25.53
C ALA A 379 8.91 -2.40 24.91
N GLU A 380 9.15 -1.60 23.89
CA GLU A 380 8.11 -0.86 23.16
C GLU A 380 7.41 -1.73 22.11
N TYR A 381 8.19 -2.57 21.40
CA TYR A 381 7.73 -3.47 20.34
C TYR A 381 8.17 -4.92 20.61
N PRO A 382 7.43 -5.68 21.42
CA PRO A 382 7.83 -7.05 21.84
C PRO A 382 7.96 -8.03 20.67
N ASP A 383 7.26 -7.79 19.56
CA ASP A 383 7.27 -8.67 18.39
C ASP A 383 8.62 -8.66 17.66
N LEU A 384 9.39 -7.58 17.77
CA LEU A 384 10.77 -7.53 17.25
C LEU A 384 11.69 -8.62 17.83
N ALA A 385 11.35 -9.13 19.01
CA ALA A 385 12.14 -10.20 19.65
C ALA A 385 11.84 -11.58 19.04
N LYS A 386 10.70 -11.76 18.38
CA LYS A 386 10.32 -13.04 17.78
C LYS A 386 11.17 -13.36 16.54
N ASP A 387 11.47 -12.34 15.76
CA ASP A 387 12.20 -12.45 14.49
C ASP A 387 13.72 -12.29 14.65
N TRP A 388 14.21 -12.29 15.90
CA TRP A 388 15.61 -12.06 16.24
C TRP A 388 16.47 -13.30 16.02
N ASP A 389 17.41 -13.22 15.06
CA ASP A 389 18.39 -14.26 14.81
C ASP A 389 19.60 -14.16 15.78
N ASP A 390 20.09 -15.30 16.29
CA ASP A 390 21.21 -15.35 17.23
C ASP A 390 22.55 -14.82 16.66
N VAL A 391 22.72 -14.88 15.32
CA VAL A 391 23.96 -14.47 14.64
C VAL A 391 23.79 -13.08 14.01
N TYR A 392 22.68 -12.85 13.32
CA TYR A 392 22.47 -11.66 12.50
C TYR A 392 21.59 -10.60 13.16
N GLY A 393 20.88 -10.95 14.25
CA GLY A 393 19.91 -10.07 14.90
C GLY A 393 18.65 -9.88 14.02
N ASP A 394 18.26 -8.64 13.81
CA ASP A 394 17.16 -8.25 12.93
C ASP A 394 17.56 -8.10 11.46
N ARG A 395 18.85 -8.30 11.12
CA ARG A 395 19.32 -8.18 9.72
C ARG A 395 18.72 -9.26 8.85
N VAL A 396 18.06 -8.84 7.78
CA VAL A 396 17.43 -9.72 6.81
C VAL A 396 17.36 -9.03 5.45
N ASN A 397 17.53 -9.79 4.37
CA ASN A 397 17.02 -9.40 3.06
C ASN A 397 15.65 -10.02 2.92
N ARG A 398 14.63 -9.19 2.76
CA ARG A 398 13.25 -9.63 2.58
C ARG A 398 12.64 -8.80 1.46
N LEU A 399 12.52 -9.40 0.28
CA LEU A 399 12.03 -8.76 -0.94
C LEU A 399 10.75 -9.42 -1.40
N VAL A 400 9.69 -8.65 -1.55
CA VAL A 400 8.44 -9.07 -2.16
C VAL A 400 8.46 -8.71 -3.64
N ILE A 401 8.11 -9.67 -4.48
CA ILE A 401 8.08 -9.54 -5.92
C ILE A 401 6.64 -9.79 -6.40
N ILE A 402 6.05 -8.80 -7.06
CA ILE A 402 4.70 -8.85 -7.64
C ILE A 402 4.84 -8.71 -9.14
N GLY A 403 4.20 -9.58 -9.93
CA GLY A 403 4.25 -9.49 -11.38
C GLY A 403 3.41 -10.54 -12.10
N GLN A 404 3.52 -10.59 -13.40
CA GLN A 404 2.76 -11.51 -14.25
C GLN A 404 3.65 -12.60 -14.82
N LYS A 405 3.21 -13.87 -14.76
CA LYS A 405 3.93 -15.02 -15.34
C LYS A 405 5.39 -15.07 -14.92
N LEU A 406 5.65 -14.90 -13.64
CA LEU A 406 7.00 -14.88 -13.09
C LEU A 406 7.60 -16.29 -13.08
N ASP A 407 8.89 -16.40 -13.39
CA ASP A 407 9.68 -17.60 -13.07
C ASP A 407 10.31 -17.42 -11.68
N GLU A 408 9.53 -17.75 -10.66
CA GLU A 408 9.93 -17.62 -9.27
C GLU A 408 11.24 -18.34 -8.96
N ALA A 409 11.42 -19.55 -9.50
CA ALA A 409 12.61 -20.36 -9.24
C ALA A 409 13.87 -19.73 -9.84
N GLU A 410 13.79 -19.17 -11.06
CA GLU A 410 14.88 -18.47 -11.71
C GLU A 410 15.21 -17.17 -10.96
N MET A 411 14.18 -16.41 -10.57
CA MET A 411 14.35 -15.15 -9.85
C MET A 411 14.92 -15.34 -8.46
N LYS A 412 14.40 -16.28 -7.67
CA LYS A 412 14.96 -16.63 -6.36
C LYS A 412 16.41 -17.09 -6.48
N LYS A 413 16.74 -17.85 -7.51
CA LYS A 413 18.13 -18.27 -7.77
C LYS A 413 19.02 -17.09 -8.12
N ALA A 414 18.57 -16.18 -8.98
CA ALA A 414 19.34 -14.99 -9.35
C ALA A 414 19.66 -14.13 -8.11
N LEU A 415 18.67 -13.90 -7.23
CA LEU A 415 18.87 -13.18 -5.98
C LEU A 415 19.83 -13.93 -5.04
N ALA A 416 19.69 -15.25 -4.90
CA ALA A 416 20.60 -16.07 -4.07
C ALA A 416 22.06 -16.02 -4.58
N ASP A 417 22.29 -15.91 -5.88
CA ASP A 417 23.63 -15.78 -6.47
C ASP A 417 24.31 -14.43 -6.12
N ALA A 418 23.54 -13.42 -5.69
CA ALA A 418 24.05 -12.16 -5.17
C ALA A 418 24.39 -12.17 -3.69
N ILE A 419 23.96 -13.18 -2.94
CA ILE A 419 24.27 -13.34 -1.52
C ILE A 419 25.76 -13.65 -1.32
N VAL A 420 26.35 -13.05 -0.30
CA VAL A 420 27.74 -13.34 0.13
C VAL A 420 27.72 -14.54 1.10
N SER A 421 27.84 -15.75 0.53
CA SER A 421 27.67 -17.01 1.27
C SER A 421 28.70 -17.22 2.39
N ASP A 422 29.93 -16.69 2.26
CA ASP A 422 31.03 -16.84 3.22
C ASP A 422 31.12 -15.67 4.23
N TYR A 423 30.06 -14.83 4.30
CA TYR A 423 30.05 -13.67 5.18
C TYR A 423 30.10 -14.09 6.66
N GLN A 424 30.96 -13.40 7.42
CA GLN A 424 31.07 -13.51 8.88
C GLN A 424 31.00 -12.11 9.47
N LEU A 425 30.09 -11.92 10.44
CA LEU A 425 29.96 -10.69 11.24
C LEU A 425 31.17 -10.50 12.16
#